data_a8a381c095ccf314cfa13422ae6a1850
#
_entry.id   a8a381c095ccf314cfa13422ae6a1850
#
_cell.length_a   1.000
_cell.length_b   1.000
_cell.length_c   1.000
_cell.angle_alpha   90.00
_cell.angle_beta   90.00
_cell.angle_gamma   90.00
#
_symmetry.space_group_name_H-M   'P 1'
#
loop_
_entity.id
_entity.type
_entity.pdbx_description
1 polymer ?
#
loop_
_entity_poly.entity_id
_entity_poly.type
_entity_poly.pdbx_seq_one_letter_code
_entity_poly.pdbx_strand_id
1 'polypeptide(L)' 'MSMEELFAQIKGNADLANEFEAATDNGTIGAFLSAHGCSASEADFTSYIADHS' A
#
# COMPACT_ATOMS: atom_id res chain seq x y z
N MET A 1 -6.90 -7.26 6.10
CA MET A 1 -7.21 -6.55 4.82
C MET A 1 -6.35 -7.15 3.71
N SER A 2 -6.94 -7.40 2.56
CA SER A 2 -6.20 -7.93 1.41
C SER A 2 -5.50 -6.80 0.65
N MET A 3 -4.54 -7.17 -0.21
CA MET A 3 -3.87 -6.22 -1.08
C MET A 3 -4.87 -5.49 -1.98
N GLU A 4 -5.85 -6.21 -2.50
CA GLU A 4 -6.89 -5.64 -3.36
C GLU A 4 -7.68 -4.57 -2.65
N GLU A 5 -8.10 -4.84 -1.42
CA GLU A 5 -8.85 -3.88 -0.61
C GLU A 5 -8.04 -2.63 -0.31
N LEU A 6 -6.79 -2.81 0.11
CA LEU A 6 -5.95 -1.68 0.44
C LEU A 6 -5.66 -0.83 -0.79
N PHE A 7 -5.37 -1.46 -1.92
CA PHE A 7 -5.12 -0.73 -3.16
C PHE A 7 -6.35 0.06 -3.59
N ALA A 8 -7.54 -0.54 -3.48
CA ALA A 8 -8.79 0.15 -3.81
C ALA A 8 -9.01 1.37 -2.91
N GLN A 9 -8.70 1.26 -1.62
CA GLN A 9 -8.80 2.38 -0.69
C GLN A 9 -7.82 3.49 -1.02
N ILE A 10 -6.60 3.13 -1.39
CA ILE A 10 -5.58 4.10 -1.79
C ILE A 10 -6.07 4.92 -3.00
N LYS A 11 -6.67 4.25 -3.98
CA LYS A 11 -7.17 4.93 -5.17
C LYS A 11 -8.38 5.83 -4.88
N GLY A 12 -9.16 5.49 -3.87
CA GLY A 12 -10.36 6.23 -3.53
C GLY A 12 -10.21 7.28 -2.43
N ASN A 13 -9.00 7.42 -1.87
CA ASN A 13 -8.77 8.32 -0.73
C ASN A 13 -7.44 9.04 -0.91
N ALA A 14 -7.50 10.36 -1.15
CA ALA A 14 -6.32 11.16 -1.40
C ALA A 14 -5.35 11.19 -0.22
N ASP A 15 -5.88 11.23 1.02
CA ASP A 15 -5.03 11.24 2.21
C ASP A 15 -4.26 9.93 2.34
N LEU A 16 -4.92 8.82 2.05
CA LEU A 16 -4.27 7.51 2.10
C LEU A 16 -3.24 7.37 0.98
N ALA A 17 -3.55 7.89 -0.21
CA ALA A 17 -2.60 7.90 -1.32
C ALA A 17 -1.34 8.69 -0.97
N ASN A 18 -1.49 9.84 -0.30
CA ASN A 18 -0.35 10.64 0.15
C ASN A 18 0.47 9.90 1.21
N GLU A 19 -0.20 9.21 2.11
CA GLU A 19 0.46 8.41 3.14
C GLU A 19 1.27 7.27 2.51
N PHE A 20 0.70 6.61 1.52
CA PHE A 20 1.39 5.55 0.80
C PHE A 20 2.60 6.10 0.03
N GLU A 21 2.45 7.26 -0.60
CA GLU A 21 3.55 7.91 -1.30
C GLU A 21 4.70 8.22 -0.35
N ALA A 22 4.40 8.75 0.82
CA ALA A 22 5.41 9.03 1.84
C ALA A 22 6.11 7.74 2.29
N ALA A 23 5.36 6.66 2.46
CA ALA A 23 5.93 5.36 2.84
C ALA A 23 6.86 4.84 1.76
N THR A 24 6.51 5.04 0.49
CA THR A 24 7.37 4.67 -0.63
C THR A 24 8.68 5.45 -0.62
N ASP A 25 8.59 6.76 -0.44
CA ASP A 25 9.76 7.64 -0.42
C ASP A 25 10.69 7.35 0.75
N ASN A 26 10.12 6.95 1.89
CA ASN A 26 10.88 6.68 3.10
C ASN A 26 11.36 5.23 3.21
N GLY A 27 10.93 4.37 2.30
CA GLY A 27 11.26 2.94 2.36
C GLY A 27 10.56 2.22 3.51
N THR A 28 9.35 2.67 3.89
CA THR A 28 8.60 2.12 5.02
C THR A 28 7.27 1.50 4.59
N ILE A 29 7.21 0.94 3.38
CA ILE A 29 5.99 0.31 2.88
C ILE A 29 5.55 -0.85 3.78
N GLY A 30 6.48 -1.64 4.29
CA GLY A 30 6.16 -2.74 5.21
C GLY A 30 5.44 -2.26 6.45
N ALA A 31 5.89 -1.14 7.03
CA ALA A 31 5.24 -0.54 8.20
C ALA A 31 3.85 0.00 7.84
N PHE A 32 3.71 0.58 6.65
CA PHE A 32 2.43 1.05 6.15
C PHE A 32 1.42 -0.09 6.05
N LEU A 33 1.84 -1.22 5.48
CA LEU A 33 0.99 -2.40 5.36
C LEU A 33 0.53 -2.90 6.73
N SER A 34 1.46 -3.00 7.67
CA SER A 34 1.14 -3.43 9.03
C SER A 34 0.18 -2.49 9.73
N ALA A 35 0.39 -1.19 9.56
CA ALA A 35 -0.45 -0.17 10.18
C ALA A 35 -1.89 -0.23 9.67
N HIS A 36 -2.09 -0.67 8.45
CA HIS A 36 -3.43 -0.80 7.85
C HIS A 36 -3.98 -2.23 7.91
N GLY A 37 -3.34 -3.11 8.66
CA GLY A 37 -3.83 -4.47 8.84
C GLY A 37 -3.70 -5.35 7.61
N CYS A 38 -2.81 -5.01 6.68
CA CYS A 38 -2.56 -5.82 5.50
C CYS A 38 -1.45 -6.82 5.80
N SER A 39 -1.72 -8.10 5.61
CA SER A 39 -0.76 -9.16 5.90
C SER A 39 0.22 -9.45 4.77
N ALA A 40 0.08 -8.78 3.64
CA ALA A 40 0.99 -8.96 2.51
C ALA A 40 2.38 -8.42 2.81
N SER A 41 3.40 -9.00 2.20
CA SER A 41 4.75 -8.47 2.29
C SER A 41 4.91 -7.23 1.41
N GLU A 42 5.91 -6.43 1.70
CA GLU A 42 6.24 -5.27 0.88
C GLU A 42 6.48 -5.66 -0.58
N ALA A 43 7.23 -6.74 -0.81
CA ALA A 43 7.52 -7.22 -2.16
C ALA A 43 6.25 -7.63 -2.90
N ASP A 44 5.35 -8.33 -2.22
CA ASP A 44 4.10 -8.77 -2.81
C ASP A 44 3.21 -7.60 -3.18
N PHE A 45 3.11 -6.61 -2.29
CA PHE A 45 2.28 -5.44 -2.51
C PHE A 45 2.83 -4.59 -3.67
N THR A 46 4.14 -4.40 -3.71
CA THR A 46 4.80 -3.66 -4.79
C THR A 46 4.57 -4.33 -6.13
N SER A 47 4.69 -5.66 -6.19
CA SER A 47 4.42 -6.42 -7.41
C SER A 47 2.98 -6.30 -7.84
N TYR A 48 2.05 -6.34 -6.89
CA TYR A 48 0.62 -6.20 -7.18
C TYR A 48 0.33 -4.85 -7.83
N ILE A 49 0.87 -3.78 -7.26
CA ILE A 49 0.70 -2.43 -7.79
C ILE A 49 1.27 -2.32 -9.21
N ALA A 50 2.46 -2.87 -9.44
CA ALA A 50 3.09 -2.84 -10.74
C ALA A 50 2.24 -3.54 -11.80
N ASP A 51 1.58 -4.64 -11.42
CA ASP A 51 0.73 -5.40 -12.32
C ASP A 51 -0.61 -4.73 -12.61
N HIS A 52 -1.07 -3.87 -11.71
CA HIS A 52 -2.41 -3.26 -11.78
C HIS A 52 -2.40 -1.75 -12.02
N SER A 53 -1.26 -1.16 -12.27
CA SER A 53 -1.19 0.29 -12.52
C SER A 53 -1.00 0.65 -14.00
#